data_385dd0feb405f47c0fc82a30d2285834
#
_entry.id   385dd0feb405f47c0fc82a30d2285834
#
_cell.length_a   1.000
_cell.length_b   1.000
_cell.length_c   1.000
_cell.angle_alpha   90.00
_cell.angle_beta   90.00
_cell.angle_gamma   90.00
#
_symmetry.space_group_name_H-M   'P 1'
#
loop_
_entity.id
_entity.type
_entity.pdbx_description
1 polymer ?
#
loop_
_entity_poly.entity_id
_entity_poly.type
_entity_poly.pdbx_seq_one_letter_code
_entity_poly.pdbx_strand_id
1 'polypeptide(L)'
;MKHILVPVSAPDEARWAAEQAIARYRKEPAHIHLLNVQRPLPQHISRFFGGGDLRNFHRDSGMRVLEPAIRLLDEAGVPHRDHVEVGNPAKTIVEFSERNRCAEVVLQDESDSLLAIFGLGSIGSQVRQLMQEHAAAGHGSEASGPT
;
A
#
# COMPACT_ATOMS: atom_id res chain seq x y z
N MET A 1 19.79 -2.71 3.52
CA MET A 1 18.68 -3.64 3.15
C MET A 1 17.66 -2.92 2.28
N LYS A 2 17.13 -3.61 1.31
CA LYS A 2 16.09 -3.03 0.46
C LYS A 2 14.78 -2.88 1.23
N HIS A 3 13.94 -1.97 0.76
CA HIS A 3 12.61 -1.74 1.29
C HIS A 3 11.58 -2.42 0.40
N ILE A 4 10.65 -3.14 1.01
CA ILE A 4 9.56 -3.84 0.31
C ILE A 4 8.25 -3.32 0.87
N LEU A 5 7.38 -2.87 -0.01
CA LEU A 5 6.04 -2.39 0.37
C LEU A 5 5.02 -3.48 0.13
N VAL A 6 4.22 -3.75 1.16
CA VAL A 6 3.17 -4.77 1.13
C VAL A 6 1.84 -4.10 1.48
N PRO A 7 1.09 -3.64 0.47
CA PRO A 7 -0.23 -3.07 0.70
C PRO A 7 -1.25 -4.13 1.11
N VAL A 8 -2.12 -3.79 2.05
CA VAL A 8 -3.22 -4.65 2.49
C VAL A 8 -4.49 -3.79 2.47
N SER A 9 -5.44 -4.13 1.61
CA SER A 9 -6.67 -3.34 1.44
C SER A 9 -7.83 -3.85 2.28
N ALA A 10 -7.83 -5.12 2.64
CA ALA A 10 -8.89 -5.74 3.41
C ALA A 10 -8.32 -6.84 4.30
N PRO A 11 -8.99 -7.17 5.43
CA PRO A 11 -8.47 -8.18 6.36
C PRO A 11 -8.30 -9.57 5.73
N ASP A 12 -9.12 -9.92 4.75
CA ASP A 12 -9.03 -11.23 4.06
C ASP A 12 -7.81 -11.35 3.15
N GLU A 13 -7.17 -10.25 2.81
CA GLU A 13 -5.93 -10.25 2.03
C GLU A 13 -4.68 -10.44 2.93
N ALA A 14 -4.85 -10.29 4.23
CA ALA A 14 -3.72 -10.21 5.16
C ALA A 14 -2.85 -11.47 5.17
N ARG A 15 -3.47 -12.65 5.09
CA ARG A 15 -2.72 -13.91 5.08
C ARG A 15 -1.80 -14.01 3.87
N TRP A 16 -2.34 -13.77 2.70
CA TRP A 16 -1.55 -13.78 1.47
C TRP A 16 -0.41 -12.77 1.55
N ALA A 17 -0.72 -11.55 1.98
CA ALA A 17 0.27 -10.48 2.11
C ALA A 17 1.40 -10.87 3.07
N ALA A 18 1.06 -11.42 4.22
CA ALA A 18 2.05 -11.85 5.19
C ALA A 18 2.91 -12.98 4.65
N GLU A 19 2.31 -13.97 3.97
CA GLU A 19 3.05 -15.07 3.36
C GLU A 19 4.05 -14.57 2.33
N GLN A 20 3.65 -13.57 1.52
CA GLN A 20 4.54 -12.96 0.54
C GLN A 20 5.72 -12.24 1.20
N ALA A 21 5.44 -11.47 2.25
CA ALA A 21 6.46 -10.75 3.00
C ALA A 21 7.45 -11.72 3.67
N ILE A 22 6.93 -12.78 4.29
CA ILE A 22 7.75 -13.79 4.96
C ILE A 22 8.67 -14.49 3.95
N ALA A 23 8.14 -14.89 2.80
CA ALA A 23 8.92 -15.57 1.77
C ALA A 23 10.07 -14.70 1.28
N ARG A 24 9.80 -13.41 1.05
CA ARG A 24 10.83 -12.47 0.60
C ARG A 24 11.89 -12.23 1.66
N TYR A 25 11.46 -12.05 2.90
CA TYR A 25 12.39 -11.82 4.01
C TYR A 25 13.31 -13.01 4.24
N ARG A 26 12.79 -14.22 4.13
CA ARG A 26 13.59 -15.44 4.29
C ARG A 26 14.60 -15.64 3.18
N LYS A 27 14.25 -15.21 1.98
CA LYS A 27 15.17 -15.27 0.84
C LYS A 27 16.30 -14.26 0.99
N GLU A 28 15.96 -13.04 1.38
CA GLU A 28 16.88 -11.94 1.60
C GLU A 28 16.27 -10.96 2.59
N PRO A 29 16.86 -10.78 3.78
CA PRO A 29 16.33 -9.83 4.75
C PRO A 29 16.11 -8.45 4.15
N ALA A 30 14.99 -7.84 4.49
CA ALA A 30 14.56 -6.56 3.94
C ALA A 30 13.75 -5.80 4.98
N HIS A 31 13.58 -4.49 4.74
CA HIS A 31 12.66 -3.68 5.51
C HIS A 31 11.25 -3.89 4.96
N ILE A 32 10.41 -4.57 5.70
CA ILE A 32 9.03 -4.84 5.32
C ILE A 32 8.14 -3.71 5.82
N HIS A 33 7.39 -3.10 4.90
CA HIS A 33 6.40 -2.08 5.22
C HIS A 33 5.00 -2.61 4.90
N LEU A 34 4.16 -2.73 5.91
CA LEU A 34 2.73 -2.96 5.70
C LEU A 34 2.05 -1.60 5.56
N LEU A 35 1.19 -1.47 4.59
CA LEU A 35 0.46 -0.23 4.34
C LEU A 35 -1.01 -0.50 4.09
N ASN A 36 -1.86 0.15 4.87
CA ASN A 36 -3.28 0.27 4.55
C ASN A 36 -3.56 1.71 4.16
N VAL A 37 -4.24 1.90 3.05
CA VAL A 37 -4.68 3.21 2.61
C VAL A 37 -6.18 3.32 2.83
N GLN A 38 -6.57 4.26 3.68
CA GLN A 38 -7.96 4.58 3.96
C GLN A 38 -8.45 5.61 2.96
N ARG A 39 -9.61 5.38 2.36
CA ARG A 39 -10.23 6.40 1.52
C ARG A 39 -10.77 7.51 2.40
N PRO A 40 -10.63 8.79 1.98
CA PRO A 40 -11.20 9.89 2.73
C PRO A 40 -12.70 9.73 2.88
N LEU A 41 -13.25 10.06 4.05
CA LEU A 41 -14.68 10.09 4.23
C LEU A 41 -15.29 11.28 3.46
N PRO A 42 -16.52 11.12 2.92
CA PRO A 42 -17.21 12.24 2.30
C PRO A 42 -17.32 13.42 3.27
N GLN A 43 -17.25 14.64 2.72
CA GLN A 43 -17.27 15.86 3.53
C GLN A 43 -18.47 15.97 4.47
N HIS A 44 -19.64 15.52 4.01
CA HIS A 44 -20.87 15.57 4.81
C HIS A 44 -20.82 14.63 6.02
N ILE A 45 -19.91 13.66 6.03
CA ILE A 45 -19.67 12.76 7.16
C ILE A 45 -18.49 13.27 7.99
N SER A 46 -17.39 13.60 7.33
CA SER A 46 -16.15 13.99 8.03
C SER A 46 -16.33 15.25 8.88
N ARG A 47 -17.23 16.12 8.52
CA ARG A 47 -17.49 17.36 9.28
C ARG A 47 -17.98 17.11 10.71
N PHE A 48 -18.50 15.92 11.00
CA PHE A 48 -18.92 15.56 12.35
C PHE A 48 -17.78 15.12 13.26
N PHE A 49 -16.59 14.92 12.68
CA PHE A 49 -15.42 14.55 13.45
C PHE A 49 -14.59 15.79 13.77
N GLY A 50 -14.07 15.87 14.98
CA GLY A 50 -12.98 16.80 15.27
C GLY A 50 -11.71 16.35 14.56
N GLY A 51 -10.76 17.25 14.31
CA GLY A 51 -9.55 16.92 13.56
C GLY A 51 -8.77 15.72 14.09
N GLY A 52 -8.62 15.62 15.41
CA GLY A 52 -7.95 14.48 16.03
C GLY A 52 -8.77 13.20 15.96
N ASP A 53 -10.09 13.31 16.09
CA ASP A 53 -11.00 12.16 16.08
C ASP A 53 -11.01 11.49 14.70
N LEU A 54 -11.02 12.26 13.63
CA LEU A 54 -10.99 11.73 12.28
C LEU A 54 -9.68 10.99 12.01
N ARG A 55 -8.57 11.55 12.44
CA ARG A 55 -7.26 10.94 12.30
C ARG A 55 -7.19 9.62 13.05
N ASN A 56 -7.68 9.60 14.28
CA ASN A 56 -7.73 8.38 15.09
C ASN A 56 -8.66 7.34 14.49
N PHE A 57 -9.80 7.75 13.95
CA PHE A 57 -10.72 6.86 13.26
C PHE A 57 -10.03 6.13 12.11
N HIS A 58 -9.33 6.85 11.24
CA HIS A 58 -8.63 6.24 10.12
C HIS A 58 -7.50 5.32 10.59
N ARG A 59 -6.72 5.76 11.57
CA ARG A 59 -5.64 4.94 12.10
C ARG A 59 -6.16 3.63 12.69
N ASP A 60 -7.19 3.71 13.51
CA ASP A 60 -7.76 2.51 14.15
C ASP A 60 -8.37 1.57 13.12
N SER A 61 -9.08 2.12 12.14
CA SER A 61 -9.66 1.33 11.05
C SER A 61 -8.59 0.65 10.22
N GLY A 62 -7.53 1.36 9.88
CA GLY A 62 -6.43 0.80 9.11
C GLY A 62 -5.65 -0.27 9.87
N MET A 63 -5.41 -0.05 11.15
CA MET A 63 -4.71 -1.04 11.98
C MET A 63 -5.52 -2.32 12.14
N ARG A 64 -6.85 -2.24 12.16
CA ARG A 64 -7.70 -3.45 12.16
C ARG A 64 -7.54 -4.26 10.88
N VAL A 65 -7.39 -3.58 9.75
CA VAL A 65 -7.12 -4.24 8.47
C VAL A 65 -5.78 -4.95 8.49
N LEU A 66 -4.77 -4.31 9.06
CA LEU A 66 -3.41 -4.85 9.09
C LEU A 66 -3.19 -5.92 10.17
N GLU A 67 -4.02 -5.94 11.20
CA GLU A 67 -3.80 -6.80 12.37
C GLU A 67 -3.50 -8.27 12.04
N PRO A 68 -4.27 -8.95 11.17
CA PRO A 68 -3.97 -10.35 10.87
C PRO A 68 -2.60 -10.55 10.23
N ALA A 69 -2.17 -9.61 9.37
CA ALA A 69 -0.84 -9.67 8.77
C ALA A 69 0.26 -9.41 9.81
N ILE A 70 0.05 -8.42 10.68
CA ILE A 70 0.98 -8.11 11.77
C ILE A 70 1.21 -9.35 12.63
N ARG A 71 0.12 -10.01 13.01
CA ARG A 71 0.20 -11.22 13.83
C ARG A 71 1.03 -12.31 13.17
N LEU A 72 0.78 -12.56 11.89
CA LEU A 72 1.50 -13.60 11.15
C LEU A 72 2.99 -13.27 11.01
N LEU A 73 3.32 -12.00 10.75
CA LEU A 73 4.71 -11.56 10.68
C LEU A 73 5.42 -11.69 12.02
N ASP A 74 4.75 -11.30 13.10
CA ASP A 74 5.30 -11.40 14.44
C ASP A 74 5.54 -12.86 14.83
N GLU A 75 4.59 -13.75 14.53
CA GLU A 75 4.73 -15.18 14.77
C GLU A 75 5.90 -15.79 13.99
N ALA A 76 6.15 -15.27 12.78
CA ALA A 76 7.24 -15.74 11.95
C ALA A 76 8.59 -15.08 12.30
N GLY A 77 8.60 -14.14 13.23
CA GLY A 77 9.81 -13.41 13.60
C GLY A 77 10.31 -12.45 12.54
N VAL A 78 9.43 -11.97 11.67
CA VAL A 78 9.77 -11.04 10.61
C VAL A 78 9.52 -9.61 11.06
N PRO A 79 10.56 -8.77 11.19
CA PRO A 79 10.38 -7.36 11.54
C PRO A 79 9.62 -6.62 10.46
N HIS A 80 8.80 -5.68 10.87
CA HIS A 80 8.00 -4.88 9.94
C HIS A 80 7.67 -3.52 10.53
N ARG A 81 7.28 -2.60 9.67
CA ARG A 81 6.72 -1.31 10.04
C ARG A 81 5.32 -1.21 9.46
N ASP A 82 4.40 -0.67 10.24
CA ASP A 82 3.00 -0.62 9.87
C ASP A 82 2.58 0.82 9.66
N HIS A 83 1.92 1.07 8.53
CA HIS A 83 1.53 2.41 8.12
C HIS A 83 0.07 2.45 7.73
N VAL A 84 -0.61 3.52 8.14
CA VAL A 84 -1.96 3.83 7.69
C VAL A 84 -1.93 5.24 7.12
N GLU A 85 -2.32 5.38 5.87
CA GLU A 85 -2.41 6.68 5.20
C GLU A 85 -3.81 6.87 4.64
N VAL A 86 -4.17 8.12 4.40
CA VAL A 86 -5.48 8.47 3.86
C VAL A 86 -5.30 9.09 2.48
N GLY A 87 -6.05 8.60 1.51
CA GLY A 87 -5.96 9.10 0.15
C GLY A 87 -6.54 8.14 -0.88
N ASN A 88 -6.25 8.40 -2.14
CA ASN A 88 -6.55 7.46 -3.21
C ASN A 88 -5.60 6.26 -3.08
N PRO A 89 -6.11 5.02 -3.00
CA PRO A 89 -5.25 3.88 -2.72
C PRO A 89 -4.09 3.72 -3.70
N ALA A 90 -4.33 3.69 -4.99
CA ALA A 90 -3.27 3.46 -5.97
C ALA A 90 -2.23 4.58 -5.94
N LYS A 91 -2.69 5.81 -5.93
CA LYS A 91 -1.79 6.98 -5.90
C LYS A 91 -0.96 7.01 -4.61
N THR A 92 -1.58 6.74 -3.47
CA THR A 92 -0.91 6.74 -2.17
C THR A 92 0.15 5.64 -2.09
N ILE A 93 -0.15 4.45 -2.62
CA ILE A 93 0.80 3.34 -2.68
C ILE A 93 2.03 3.75 -3.50
N VAL A 94 1.82 4.33 -4.67
CA VAL A 94 2.92 4.77 -5.54
C VAL A 94 3.76 5.85 -4.84
N GLU A 95 3.12 6.86 -4.27
CA GLU A 95 3.82 7.93 -3.55
C GLU A 95 4.61 7.40 -2.35
N PHE A 96 4.04 6.46 -1.60
CA PHE A 96 4.73 5.84 -0.49
C PHE A 96 5.97 5.10 -0.97
N SER A 97 5.83 4.30 -2.03
CA SER A 97 6.95 3.52 -2.56
C SER A 97 8.08 4.40 -3.06
N GLU A 98 7.77 5.51 -3.69
CA GLU A 98 8.76 6.46 -4.17
C GLU A 98 9.46 7.18 -3.01
N ARG A 99 8.67 7.67 -2.05
CA ARG A 99 9.19 8.39 -0.89
C ARG A 99 10.11 7.53 -0.04
N ASN A 100 9.81 6.26 0.08
CA ASN A 100 10.60 5.31 0.88
C ASN A 100 11.58 4.48 0.06
N ARG A 101 11.70 4.76 -1.23
CA ARG A 101 12.62 4.07 -2.14
C ARG A 101 12.45 2.56 -2.10
N CYS A 102 11.20 2.11 -2.17
CA CYS A 102 10.90 0.68 -2.14
C CYS A 102 11.38 0.01 -3.41
N ALA A 103 12.14 -1.07 -3.26
CA ALA A 103 12.63 -1.85 -4.39
C ALA A 103 11.54 -2.70 -5.02
N GLU A 104 10.50 -3.02 -4.23
CA GLU A 104 9.40 -3.85 -4.67
C GLU A 104 8.11 -3.42 -4.00
N VAL A 105 7.01 -3.48 -4.75
CA VAL A 105 5.64 -3.34 -4.24
C VAL A 105 4.95 -4.66 -4.50
N VAL A 106 4.53 -5.34 -3.43
CA VAL A 106 3.89 -6.66 -3.53
C VAL A 106 2.40 -6.46 -3.78
N LEU A 107 1.95 -6.78 -4.97
CA LEU A 107 0.57 -6.60 -5.38
C LEU A 107 -0.07 -7.95 -5.68
N GLN A 108 -1.26 -8.16 -5.12
CA GLN A 108 -2.05 -9.33 -5.49
C GLN A 108 -2.60 -9.13 -6.90
N ASP A 109 -2.59 -10.20 -7.69
CA ASP A 109 -3.20 -10.15 -8.99
C ASP A 109 -4.72 -10.28 -8.82
N GLU A 110 -5.42 -9.19 -9.10
CA GLU A 110 -6.86 -9.10 -8.90
C GLU A 110 -7.65 -9.36 -10.19
N SER A 111 -7.09 -10.12 -11.11
CA SER A 111 -7.80 -10.45 -12.36
C SER A 111 -9.17 -11.06 -12.11
N ASP A 112 -9.36 -11.70 -10.96
CA ASP A 112 -10.63 -12.34 -10.58
C ASP A 112 -11.50 -11.47 -9.68
N SER A 113 -11.10 -10.23 -9.40
CA SER A 113 -11.87 -9.38 -8.50
C SER A 113 -13.16 -8.90 -9.17
N LEU A 114 -14.20 -8.67 -8.34
CA LEU A 114 -15.45 -8.09 -8.82
C LEU A 114 -15.23 -6.72 -9.47
N LEU A 115 -14.23 -5.98 -9.02
CA LEU A 115 -13.89 -4.67 -9.58
C LEU A 115 -13.45 -4.79 -11.04
N ALA A 116 -12.72 -5.83 -11.38
CA ALA A 116 -12.32 -6.09 -12.78
C ALA A 116 -13.54 -6.39 -13.65
N ILE A 117 -14.52 -7.13 -13.12
CA ILE A 117 -15.75 -7.45 -13.82
C ILE A 117 -16.54 -6.19 -14.15
N PHE A 118 -16.56 -5.22 -13.25
CA PHE A 118 -17.26 -3.94 -13.45
C PHE A 118 -16.43 -2.92 -14.24
N GLY A 119 -15.27 -3.30 -14.75
CA GLY A 119 -14.44 -2.39 -15.54
C GLY A 119 -13.75 -1.31 -14.73
N LEU A 120 -13.78 -1.39 -13.42
CA LEU A 120 -13.15 -0.40 -12.55
C LEU A 120 -11.64 -0.63 -12.39
N GLY A 121 -11.16 -1.76 -12.87
CA GLY A 121 -9.76 -2.12 -12.72
C GLY A 121 -9.40 -2.46 -11.28
N SER A 122 -8.33 -3.20 -11.10
CA SER A 122 -7.82 -3.53 -9.79
C SER A 122 -6.90 -2.43 -9.29
N ILE A 123 -6.72 -2.33 -7.97
CA ILE A 123 -5.74 -1.42 -7.37
C ILE A 123 -4.35 -1.77 -7.90
N GLY A 124 -4.04 -3.06 -8.03
CA GLY A 124 -2.77 -3.50 -8.59
C GLY A 124 -2.51 -2.99 -10.00
N SER A 125 -3.52 -3.07 -10.87
CA SER A 125 -3.43 -2.54 -12.23
C SER A 125 -3.22 -1.04 -12.23
N GLN A 126 -3.95 -0.31 -11.39
CA GLN A 126 -3.82 1.13 -11.26
C GLN A 126 -2.42 1.53 -10.78
N VAL A 127 -1.89 0.83 -9.78
CA VAL A 127 -0.54 1.07 -9.26
C VAL A 127 0.49 0.85 -10.35
N ARG A 128 0.41 -0.27 -11.09
CA ARG A 128 1.35 -0.56 -12.17
C ARG A 128 1.32 0.51 -13.24
N GLN A 129 0.14 0.96 -13.62
CA GLN A 129 -0.02 2.03 -14.61
C GLN A 129 0.61 3.33 -14.12
N LEU A 130 0.34 3.74 -12.90
CA LEU A 130 0.91 4.97 -12.33
C LEU A 130 2.43 4.89 -12.21
N MET A 131 2.97 3.75 -11.86
CA MET A 131 4.42 3.55 -11.79
C MET A 131 5.05 3.70 -13.17
N GLN A 132 4.41 3.17 -14.21
CA GLN A 132 4.88 3.33 -15.59
C GLN A 132 4.82 4.79 -16.03
N GLU A 133 3.75 5.49 -15.73
CA GLU A 133 3.60 6.91 -16.06
C GLU A 133 4.66 7.76 -15.34
N HIS A 134 4.91 7.49 -14.05
CA HIS A 134 5.93 8.21 -13.30
C HIS A 134 7.33 7.93 -13.82
N ALA A 135 7.62 6.70 -14.19
CA ALA A 135 8.91 6.34 -14.78
C ALA A 135 9.12 7.05 -16.12
N ALA A 136 8.10 7.08 -16.96
CA ALA A 136 8.16 7.75 -18.24
C ALA A 136 8.33 9.27 -18.07
N ALA A 137 7.59 9.87 -17.13
CA ALA A 137 7.71 11.29 -16.84
C ALA A 137 9.08 11.66 -16.29
N GLY A 138 9.60 10.85 -15.35
CA GLY A 138 10.92 11.04 -14.80
C GLY A 138 12.01 10.91 -15.86
N HIS A 139 11.90 9.93 -16.72
CA HIS A 139 12.83 9.72 -17.82
C HIS A 139 12.77 10.86 -18.83
N GLY A 140 11.58 11.30 -19.19
CA GLY A 140 11.40 12.46 -20.06
C GLY A 140 11.97 13.73 -19.46
N SER A 141 11.79 13.94 -18.17
CA SER A 141 12.35 15.06 -17.45
C SER A 141 13.88 15.05 -17.46
N GLU A 142 14.47 13.88 -17.28
CA GLU A 142 15.92 13.71 -17.36
C GLU A 142 16.44 13.95 -18.78
N ALA A 143 15.71 13.49 -19.78
CA ALA A 143 16.07 13.67 -21.17
C ALA A 143 16.03 15.14 -21.60
N SER A 144 15.10 15.90 -21.02
CA SER A 144 15.01 17.35 -21.26
C SER A 144 15.88 18.12 -20.28
N GLY A 145 16.68 17.45 -19.52
CA GLY A 145 17.42 17.94 -18.39
C GLY A 145 18.27 19.12 -18.67
N PRO A 146 18.89 19.61 -17.65
CA PRO A 146 19.31 20.97 -17.61
C PRO A 146 20.31 21.26 -18.65
N THR A 147 19.88 22.02 -19.25
CA THR A 147 20.78 22.63 -20.11
C THR A 147 21.47 23.65 -19.32
#